data_914df91ebfc447c8aa949fb0f5e4c10e
#
_entry.id   914df91ebfc447c8aa949fb0f5e4c10e
#
_cell.length_a   1.000
_cell.length_b   1.000
_cell.length_c   1.000
_cell.angle_alpha   90.00
_cell.angle_beta   90.00
_cell.angle_gamma   90.00
#
_symmetry.space_group_name_H-M   'P 1'
#
loop_
_entity.id
_entity.type
_entity.pdbx_description
1 polymer ?
#
loop_
_entity_poly.entity_id
_entity_poly.type
_entity_poly.pdbx_seq_one_letter_code
_entity_poly.pdbx_strand_id
1 'polypeptide(L)'
;MKKLTYILATLAVVLGLASCGKDDIGGTATEAAAGDWYVSAVQLDDNGNVADADPFGFGSQRFHLLTYNTSSNRSDTLFVDDEGSLGDFGMDFKSKVPLNLAEASFGSADSVYNYREGNKVVISDGKILYKAGHQNNGSVADSITFKLAVGGYIFRISGIRYSGLAEND
;
A
#
# COMPACT_ATOMS: atom_id res chain seq x y z
N MET A 1 -24.06 59.60 -2.33
CA MET A 1 -24.68 58.29 -2.50
C MET A 1 -23.85 57.40 -3.44
N LYS A 2 -23.48 57.82 -4.64
CA LYS A 2 -22.69 56.98 -5.59
C LYS A 2 -21.34 56.47 -5.06
N LYS A 3 -20.59 57.27 -4.28
CA LYS A 3 -19.29 56.86 -3.69
C LYS A 3 -19.43 55.75 -2.65
N LEU A 4 -20.50 55.75 -1.86
CA LEU A 4 -20.78 54.72 -0.86
C LEU A 4 -21.12 53.38 -1.52
N THR A 5 -21.84 53.41 -2.65
CA THR A 5 -22.20 52.21 -3.42
C THR A 5 -20.97 51.54 -4.03
N TYR A 6 -20.00 52.32 -4.50
CA TYR A 6 -18.74 51.76 -5.02
C TYR A 6 -17.88 51.11 -3.92
N ILE A 7 -17.83 51.75 -2.72
CA ILE A 7 -17.09 51.20 -1.59
C ILE A 7 -17.70 49.85 -1.13
N LEU A 8 -19.02 49.75 -1.06
CA LEU A 8 -19.73 48.53 -0.70
C LEU A 8 -19.56 47.44 -1.76
N ALA A 9 -19.57 47.77 -3.04
CA ALA A 9 -19.36 46.84 -4.14
C ALA A 9 -17.93 46.28 -4.12
N THR A 10 -16.92 47.12 -3.88
CA THR A 10 -15.52 46.72 -3.81
C THR A 10 -15.28 45.82 -2.59
N LEU A 11 -15.88 46.09 -1.45
CA LEU A 11 -15.79 45.29 -0.23
C LEU A 11 -16.40 43.90 -0.43
N ALA A 12 -17.55 43.82 -1.12
CA ALA A 12 -18.20 42.54 -1.43
C ALA A 12 -17.37 41.65 -2.35
N VAL A 13 -16.66 42.24 -3.33
CA VAL A 13 -15.76 41.51 -4.24
C VAL A 13 -14.51 40.97 -3.49
N VAL A 14 -13.94 41.77 -2.60
CA VAL A 14 -12.76 41.36 -1.78
C VAL A 14 -13.10 40.24 -0.81
N LEU A 15 -14.28 40.26 -0.21
CA LEU A 15 -14.78 39.21 0.70
C LEU A 15 -15.10 37.91 -0.05
N GLY A 16 -15.52 37.98 -1.31
CA GLY A 16 -15.78 36.79 -2.15
C GLY A 16 -14.53 36.04 -2.59
N LEU A 17 -13.38 36.69 -2.64
CA LEU A 17 -12.10 36.06 -3.02
C LEU A 17 -11.38 35.37 -1.86
N ALA A 18 -11.78 35.59 -0.61
CA ALA A 18 -11.21 34.98 0.57
C ALA A 18 -11.77 33.56 0.87
N SER A 19 -12.75 33.08 0.09
CA SER A 19 -13.46 31.80 0.33
C SER A 19 -12.82 30.58 -0.31
N CYS A 20 -11.65 30.69 -0.93
CA CYS A 20 -10.88 29.53 -1.38
C CYS A 20 -9.82 29.14 -0.35
N GLY A 21 -10.22 28.88 0.89
CA GLY A 21 -9.43 28.03 1.76
C GLY A 21 -9.45 26.62 1.16
N LYS A 22 -8.30 26.08 0.75
CA LYS A 22 -8.21 24.63 0.53
C LYS A 22 -8.40 23.98 1.89
N ASP A 23 -9.58 23.39 2.08
CA ASP A 23 -9.74 22.45 3.18
C ASP A 23 -8.71 21.35 2.96
N ASP A 24 -7.88 21.07 3.96
CA ASP A 24 -7.02 19.91 3.95
C ASP A 24 -7.92 18.67 3.82
N ILE A 25 -7.82 17.99 2.69
CA ILE A 25 -8.52 16.72 2.50
C ILE A 25 -7.87 15.75 3.48
N GLY A 26 -8.53 15.48 4.58
CA GLY A 26 -8.05 14.51 5.58
C GLY A 26 -7.90 13.15 4.93
N GLY A 27 -6.69 12.61 4.94
CA GLY A 27 -6.38 11.25 4.52
C GLY A 27 -6.92 10.20 5.49
N THR A 28 -6.78 8.93 5.12
CA THR A 28 -7.07 7.83 6.05
C THR A 28 -6.00 7.75 7.14
N ALA A 29 -6.34 7.17 8.30
CA ALA A 29 -5.38 7.00 9.40
C ALA A 29 -4.12 6.20 9.03
N THR A 30 -4.18 5.41 7.95
CA THR A 30 -3.07 4.59 7.45
C THR A 30 -2.50 5.09 6.12
N GLU A 31 -2.80 6.32 5.70
CA GLU A 31 -2.41 6.87 4.39
C GLU A 31 -0.91 6.67 4.09
N ALA A 32 -0.04 6.89 5.07
CA ALA A 32 1.40 6.72 4.90
C ALA A 32 1.82 5.27 4.56
N ALA A 33 1.01 4.29 4.96
CA ALA A 33 1.24 2.86 4.71
C ALA A 33 0.34 2.29 3.60
N ALA A 34 -0.62 3.07 3.11
CA ALA A 34 -1.53 2.66 2.05
C ALA A 34 -0.87 2.85 0.67
N GLY A 35 -1.14 1.95 -0.24
CA GLY A 35 -0.63 2.06 -1.61
C GLY A 35 -1.02 0.91 -2.51
N ASP A 36 -0.88 1.13 -3.80
CA ASP A 36 -0.78 0.11 -4.82
C ASP A 36 0.70 -0.17 -5.07
N TRP A 37 1.10 -1.43 -5.04
CA TRP A 37 2.47 -1.89 -5.13
C TRP A 37 2.62 -2.88 -6.27
N TYR A 38 3.71 -2.78 -6.97
CA TYR A 38 4.09 -3.70 -8.03
C TYR A 38 5.21 -4.59 -7.52
N VAL A 39 4.86 -5.85 -7.20
CA VAL A 39 5.69 -6.74 -6.38
C VAL A 39 6.03 -8.04 -7.11
N SER A 40 7.10 -8.68 -6.65
CA SER A 40 7.47 -10.05 -6.99
C SER A 40 7.57 -10.89 -5.72
N ALA A 41 7.52 -12.21 -5.87
CA ALA A 41 7.67 -13.17 -4.79
C ALA A 41 8.85 -14.11 -5.05
N VAL A 42 9.57 -14.47 -3.99
CA VAL A 42 10.54 -15.56 -3.98
C VAL A 42 10.18 -16.52 -2.86
N GLN A 43 10.30 -17.82 -3.10
CA GLN A 43 10.11 -18.82 -2.05
C GLN A 43 11.37 -18.92 -1.19
N LEU A 44 11.18 -19.03 0.11
CA LEU A 44 12.27 -19.21 1.09
C LEU A 44 12.30 -20.64 1.63
N ASP A 45 13.49 -21.10 1.97
CA ASP A 45 13.69 -22.30 2.79
C ASP A 45 13.52 -22.00 4.29
N ASP A 46 13.61 -23.02 5.14
CA ASP A 46 13.48 -22.91 6.60
C ASP A 46 14.58 -22.05 7.23
N ASN A 47 15.70 -21.81 6.54
CA ASN A 47 16.80 -20.97 6.97
C ASN A 47 16.65 -19.52 6.49
N GLY A 48 15.61 -19.22 5.68
CA GLY A 48 15.35 -17.92 5.11
C GLY A 48 16.15 -17.59 3.85
N ASN A 49 16.82 -18.58 3.24
CA ASN A 49 17.49 -18.42 1.95
C ASN A 49 16.46 -18.59 0.82
N VAL A 50 16.79 -18.05 -0.36
CA VAL A 50 15.95 -18.22 -1.55
C VAL A 50 16.07 -19.68 -2.03
N ALA A 51 14.96 -20.40 -1.94
CA ALA A 51 14.81 -21.78 -2.47
C ALA A 51 14.36 -21.77 -3.93
N ASP A 52 13.44 -20.84 -4.28
CA ASP A 52 12.98 -20.61 -5.65
C ASP A 52 12.83 -19.11 -5.89
N ALA A 53 13.45 -18.64 -6.96
CA ALA A 53 13.43 -17.21 -7.31
C ALA A 53 12.18 -16.81 -8.13
N ASP A 54 11.46 -17.78 -8.68
CA ASP A 54 10.24 -17.55 -9.49
C ASP A 54 9.19 -18.65 -9.22
N PRO A 55 8.67 -18.75 -7.99
CA PRO A 55 7.82 -19.85 -7.55
C PRO A 55 6.47 -19.92 -8.29
N PHE A 56 6.09 -18.84 -8.97
CA PHE A 56 4.83 -18.75 -9.72
C PHE A 56 5.02 -18.73 -11.24
N GLY A 57 6.28 -18.80 -11.73
CA GLY A 57 6.57 -18.78 -13.17
C GLY A 57 6.27 -17.45 -13.84
N PHE A 58 6.26 -16.34 -13.09
CA PHE A 58 6.01 -15.01 -13.65
C PHE A 58 7.21 -14.43 -14.41
N GLY A 59 8.40 -15.01 -14.24
CA GLY A 59 9.64 -14.49 -14.82
C GLY A 59 9.98 -13.11 -14.24
N SER A 60 10.09 -12.11 -15.12
CA SER A 60 10.30 -10.72 -14.70
C SER A 60 9.00 -9.95 -14.41
N GLN A 61 7.85 -10.58 -14.64
CA GLN A 61 6.56 -9.93 -14.41
C GLN A 61 6.32 -9.76 -12.91
N ARG A 62 5.67 -8.67 -12.59
CA ARG A 62 5.25 -8.33 -11.23
C ARG A 62 3.74 -8.41 -11.15
N PHE A 63 3.21 -8.52 -9.95
CA PHE A 63 1.78 -8.50 -9.70
C PHE A 63 1.41 -7.34 -8.77
N HIS A 64 0.15 -6.95 -8.80
CA HIS A 64 -0.37 -5.91 -7.94
C HIS A 64 -0.61 -6.42 -6.53
N LEU A 65 -0.31 -5.57 -5.57
CA LEU A 65 -0.59 -5.76 -4.16
C LEU A 65 -1.12 -4.45 -3.60
N LEU A 66 -2.23 -4.49 -2.91
CA LEU A 66 -2.79 -3.33 -2.24
C LEU A 66 -2.51 -3.35 -0.75
N THR A 67 -2.21 -2.19 -0.20
CA THR A 67 -2.30 -1.93 1.23
C THR A 67 -3.25 -0.76 1.47
N TYR A 68 -4.19 -0.92 2.41
CA TYR A 68 -5.20 0.12 2.65
C TYR A 68 -5.79 0.05 4.06
N ASN A 69 -6.46 1.12 4.46
CA ASN A 69 -7.10 1.21 5.75
C ASN A 69 -8.27 0.23 5.91
N THR A 70 -8.57 -0.12 7.16
CA THR A 70 -9.80 -0.83 7.50
C THR A 70 -11.00 0.11 7.53
N SER A 71 -12.22 -0.40 7.46
CA SER A 71 -13.44 0.40 7.55
C SER A 71 -13.57 1.20 8.86
N SER A 72 -12.93 0.72 9.93
CA SER A 72 -12.84 1.44 11.21
C SER A 72 -11.81 2.58 11.20
N ASN A 73 -11.06 2.74 10.13
CA ASN A 73 -10.04 3.78 9.94
C ASN A 73 -9.07 3.93 11.13
N ARG A 74 -8.61 2.81 11.68
CA ARG A 74 -7.64 2.77 12.79
C ARG A 74 -6.22 2.90 12.25
N SER A 75 -5.37 3.60 13.00
CA SER A 75 -3.96 3.79 12.64
C SER A 75 -3.05 2.59 12.95
N ASP A 76 -3.58 1.58 13.68
CA ASP A 76 -2.85 0.40 14.14
C ASP A 76 -3.18 -0.88 13.35
N THR A 77 -3.94 -0.78 12.27
CA THR A 77 -4.35 -1.92 11.44
C THR A 77 -4.39 -1.57 9.97
N LEU A 78 -3.92 -2.50 9.14
CA LEU A 78 -3.83 -2.38 7.69
C LEU A 78 -4.41 -3.63 7.02
N PHE A 79 -5.06 -3.49 5.88
CA PHE A 79 -5.27 -4.60 4.96
C PHE A 79 -4.08 -4.75 4.02
N VAL A 80 -3.70 -6.01 3.79
CA VAL A 80 -2.76 -6.43 2.74
C VAL A 80 -3.51 -7.38 1.83
N ASP A 81 -3.57 -7.11 0.52
CA ASP A 81 -4.47 -7.74 -0.43
C ASP A 81 -3.75 -7.89 -1.79
N ASP A 82 -3.61 -9.12 -2.29
CA ASP A 82 -2.98 -9.42 -3.58
C ASP A 82 -3.94 -9.28 -4.78
N GLU A 83 -5.16 -8.82 -4.53
CA GLU A 83 -6.23 -8.67 -5.52
C GLU A 83 -6.56 -9.95 -6.31
N GLY A 84 -6.20 -11.13 -5.77
CA GLY A 84 -6.38 -12.42 -6.43
C GLY A 84 -5.27 -12.75 -7.43
N SER A 85 -4.17 -12.01 -7.40
CA SER A 85 -3.03 -12.24 -8.31
C SER A 85 -2.41 -13.64 -8.17
N LEU A 86 -2.53 -14.25 -7.00
CA LEU A 86 -2.05 -15.60 -6.72
C LEU A 86 -3.17 -16.66 -6.72
N GLY A 87 -4.38 -16.31 -7.20
CA GLY A 87 -5.55 -17.19 -7.21
C GLY A 87 -5.38 -18.47 -8.02
N ASP A 88 -4.73 -18.41 -9.17
CA ASP A 88 -4.45 -19.57 -10.02
C ASP A 88 -3.56 -20.62 -9.32
N PHE A 89 -2.86 -20.22 -8.26
CA PHE A 89 -2.02 -21.10 -7.43
C PHE A 89 -2.70 -21.52 -6.12
N GLY A 90 -3.95 -21.04 -5.86
CA GLY A 90 -4.65 -21.27 -4.59
C GLY A 90 -3.95 -20.63 -3.40
N MET A 91 -3.25 -19.53 -3.61
CA MET A 91 -2.41 -18.84 -2.61
C MET A 91 -2.74 -17.35 -2.48
N ASP A 92 -3.86 -16.92 -3.07
CA ASP A 92 -4.32 -15.55 -2.95
C ASP A 92 -4.71 -15.21 -1.50
N PHE A 93 -4.54 -13.96 -1.15
CA PHE A 93 -4.75 -13.52 0.23
C PHE A 93 -5.25 -12.09 0.32
N LYS A 94 -6.12 -11.91 1.30
CA LYS A 94 -6.55 -10.62 1.81
C LYS A 94 -6.64 -10.72 3.31
N SER A 95 -5.78 -10.05 4.03
CA SER A 95 -5.70 -10.17 5.47
C SER A 95 -5.55 -8.84 6.16
N LYS A 96 -6.16 -8.72 7.34
CA LYS A 96 -5.98 -7.58 8.22
C LYS A 96 -4.82 -7.87 9.18
N VAL A 97 -3.82 -6.99 9.20
CA VAL A 97 -2.62 -7.13 10.01
C VAL A 97 -2.41 -5.94 10.94
N PRO A 98 -1.70 -6.12 12.08
CA PRO A 98 -1.21 -5.01 12.88
C PRO A 98 -0.29 -4.09 12.08
N LEU A 99 -0.34 -2.79 12.40
CA LEU A 99 0.46 -1.74 11.79
C LEU A 99 1.10 -0.87 12.87
N ASN A 100 2.39 -0.59 12.72
CA ASN A 100 3.11 0.45 13.46
C ASN A 100 3.55 1.54 12.47
N LEU A 101 2.79 2.62 12.39
CA LEU A 101 3.08 3.73 11.48
C LEU A 101 4.40 4.43 11.79
N ALA A 102 4.79 4.54 13.08
CA ALA A 102 6.02 5.23 13.47
C ALA A 102 7.27 4.51 12.97
N GLU A 103 7.21 3.17 12.86
CA GLU A 103 8.29 2.32 12.36
C GLU A 103 8.10 1.90 10.91
N ALA A 104 7.01 2.33 10.26
CA ALA A 104 6.58 1.89 8.94
C ALA A 104 6.62 0.36 8.80
N SER A 105 6.13 -0.36 9.84
CA SER A 105 6.17 -1.82 9.93
C SER A 105 4.79 -2.41 10.13
N PHE A 106 4.56 -3.61 9.58
CA PHE A 106 3.28 -4.29 9.68
C PHE A 106 3.44 -5.81 9.76
N GLY A 107 2.37 -6.48 10.16
CA GLY A 107 2.34 -7.94 10.26
C GLY A 107 2.53 -8.46 11.68
N SER A 108 2.46 -9.77 11.84
CA SER A 108 2.59 -10.49 13.09
C SER A 108 3.15 -11.89 12.84
N ALA A 109 3.83 -12.46 13.83
CA ALA A 109 4.20 -13.88 13.82
C ALA A 109 2.97 -14.79 14.02
N ASP A 110 1.88 -14.26 14.57
CA ASP A 110 0.62 -14.99 14.71
C ASP A 110 -0.12 -15.05 13.38
N SER A 111 -0.83 -16.16 13.17
CA SER A 111 -1.67 -16.31 11.97
C SER A 111 -2.86 -15.37 12.00
N VAL A 112 -3.17 -14.81 10.83
CA VAL A 112 -4.32 -13.93 10.60
C VAL A 112 -5.33 -14.60 9.65
N TYR A 113 -6.59 -14.15 9.72
CA TYR A 113 -7.62 -14.66 8.83
C TYR A 113 -7.43 -14.14 7.41
N ASN A 114 -7.47 -15.04 6.44
CA ASN A 114 -7.46 -14.74 5.01
C ASN A 114 -8.91 -14.65 4.49
N TYR A 115 -9.34 -13.47 4.13
CA TYR A 115 -10.71 -13.19 3.68
C TYR A 115 -11.00 -13.68 2.26
N ARG A 116 -9.99 -14.07 1.47
CA ARG A 116 -10.20 -14.62 0.13
C ARG A 116 -10.50 -16.11 0.21
N GLU A 117 -9.64 -16.88 0.85
CA GLU A 117 -9.67 -18.35 0.88
C GLU A 117 -10.40 -18.92 2.12
N GLY A 118 -10.74 -18.09 3.09
CA GLY A 118 -11.36 -18.54 4.33
C GLY A 118 -10.43 -19.37 5.25
N ASN A 119 -9.15 -19.37 4.98
CA ASN A 119 -8.11 -20.05 5.74
C ASN A 119 -7.31 -19.08 6.64
N LYS A 120 -6.16 -19.51 7.14
CA LYS A 120 -5.23 -18.66 7.89
C LYS A 120 -3.89 -18.58 7.16
N VAL A 121 -3.29 -17.40 7.23
CA VAL A 121 -1.94 -17.11 6.72
C VAL A 121 -1.12 -16.39 7.79
N VAL A 122 0.20 -16.37 7.65
CA VAL A 122 1.07 -15.51 8.47
C VAL A 122 1.66 -14.44 7.54
N ILE A 123 1.45 -13.18 7.90
CA ILE A 123 2.10 -12.03 7.26
C ILE A 123 2.99 -11.39 8.31
N SER A 124 4.30 -11.48 8.13
CA SER A 124 5.29 -11.04 9.12
C SER A 124 6.42 -10.24 8.48
N ASP A 125 7.22 -9.59 9.32
CA ASP A 125 8.40 -8.81 8.92
C ASP A 125 8.10 -7.72 7.88
N GLY A 126 6.85 -7.22 7.85
CA GLY A 126 6.42 -6.20 6.90
C GLY A 126 7.10 -4.86 7.16
N LYS A 127 7.62 -4.25 6.09
CA LYS A 127 8.23 -2.92 6.10
C LYS A 127 7.82 -2.13 4.87
N ILE A 128 7.60 -0.83 5.08
CA ILE A 128 7.52 0.17 4.03
C ILE A 128 8.77 1.03 4.12
N LEU A 129 9.52 1.08 3.05
CA LEU A 129 10.79 1.75 2.96
C LEU A 129 10.61 2.98 2.07
N TYR A 130 10.48 4.15 2.70
CA TYR A 130 10.22 5.39 1.96
C TYR A 130 11.43 5.76 1.09
N LYS A 131 11.15 6.05 -0.19
CA LYS A 131 12.14 6.48 -1.18
C LYS A 131 13.32 5.50 -1.38
N ALA A 132 13.10 4.22 -1.08
CA ALA A 132 14.15 3.19 -1.14
C ALA A 132 14.18 2.42 -2.47
N GLY A 133 13.21 2.64 -3.35
CA GLY A 133 13.12 2.02 -4.66
C GLY A 133 13.26 3.01 -5.80
N HIS A 134 13.36 2.48 -7.02
CA HIS A 134 13.36 3.26 -8.26
C HIS A 134 12.43 2.62 -9.27
N GLN A 135 11.69 3.45 -9.97
CA GLN A 135 10.90 3.06 -11.14
C GLN A 135 11.82 2.73 -12.34
N ASN A 136 11.29 2.08 -13.37
CA ASN A 136 12.05 1.79 -14.59
C ASN A 136 12.59 3.06 -15.26
N ASN A 137 11.87 4.17 -15.17
CA ASN A 137 12.31 5.48 -15.67
C ASN A 137 13.33 6.19 -14.76
N GLY A 138 13.76 5.57 -13.65
CA GLY A 138 14.73 6.10 -12.69
C GLY A 138 14.15 7.00 -11.60
N SER A 139 12.87 7.32 -11.61
CA SER A 139 12.26 8.11 -10.54
C SER A 139 12.26 7.36 -9.21
N VAL A 140 12.42 8.09 -8.10
CA VAL A 140 12.43 7.51 -6.76
C VAL A 140 11.02 7.08 -6.36
N ALA A 141 10.90 5.90 -5.76
CA ALA A 141 9.65 5.33 -5.26
C ALA A 141 9.82 4.73 -3.86
N ASP A 142 8.71 4.59 -3.14
CA ASP A 142 8.68 3.79 -1.92
C ASP A 142 8.75 2.30 -2.28
N SER A 143 9.28 1.50 -1.36
CA SER A 143 9.34 0.04 -1.47
C SER A 143 8.54 -0.61 -0.37
N ILE A 144 8.08 -1.82 -0.63
CA ILE A 144 7.44 -2.70 0.34
C ILE A 144 8.15 -4.05 0.38
N THR A 145 8.24 -4.66 1.56
CA THR A 145 8.69 -6.05 1.71
C THR A 145 8.01 -6.70 2.91
N PHE A 146 7.71 -7.99 2.82
CA PHE A 146 7.18 -8.79 3.93
C PHE A 146 7.34 -10.28 3.64
N LYS A 147 7.12 -11.12 4.65
CA LYS A 147 7.00 -12.57 4.51
C LYS A 147 5.53 -12.99 4.55
N LEU A 148 5.16 -13.90 3.66
CA LEU A 148 3.87 -14.57 3.62
C LEU A 148 4.10 -16.08 3.81
N ALA A 149 3.50 -16.66 4.86
CA ALA A 149 3.44 -18.12 4.99
C ALA A 149 2.01 -18.58 4.69
N VAL A 150 1.87 -19.41 3.66
CA VAL A 150 0.60 -19.96 3.15
C VAL A 150 0.83 -21.33 2.54
N GLY A 151 -0.11 -22.25 2.72
CA GLY A 151 -0.03 -23.59 2.08
C GLY A 151 1.20 -24.42 2.47
N GLY A 152 1.86 -24.12 3.57
CA GLY A 152 3.11 -24.79 3.99
C GLY A 152 4.39 -24.21 3.35
N TYR A 153 4.28 -23.14 2.59
CA TYR A 153 5.39 -22.42 1.96
C TYR A 153 5.60 -21.06 2.61
N ILE A 154 6.82 -20.56 2.54
CA ILE A 154 7.18 -19.21 2.99
C ILE A 154 7.68 -18.44 1.77
N PHE A 155 7.06 -17.30 1.52
CA PHE A 155 7.45 -16.38 0.44
C PHE A 155 7.94 -15.07 1.04
N ARG A 156 8.96 -14.48 0.43
CA ARG A 156 9.27 -13.06 0.59
C ARG A 156 8.68 -12.32 -0.60
N ILE A 157 7.75 -11.43 -0.32
CA ILE A 157 7.13 -10.54 -1.30
C ILE A 157 7.79 -9.17 -1.16
N SER A 158 8.22 -8.58 -2.27
CA SER A 158 8.87 -7.29 -2.29
C SER A 158 8.68 -6.57 -3.61
N GLY A 159 8.63 -5.24 -3.55
CA GLY A 159 8.45 -4.42 -4.73
C GLY A 159 8.45 -2.94 -4.44
N ILE A 160 7.93 -2.17 -5.38
CA ILE A 160 7.90 -0.72 -5.35
C ILE A 160 6.48 -0.21 -5.50
N ARG A 161 6.23 1.02 -5.08
CA ARG A 161 4.93 1.68 -5.29
C ARG A 161 4.64 1.77 -6.78
N TYR A 162 3.47 1.32 -7.20
CA TYR A 162 3.01 1.39 -8.58
C TYR A 162 2.81 2.86 -9.00
N SER A 163 3.31 3.21 -10.17
CA SER A 163 3.26 4.60 -10.64
C SER A 163 2.03 4.91 -11.48
N GLY A 164 1.38 3.89 -12.03
CA GLY A 164 0.31 4.05 -13.03
C GLY A 164 0.80 4.54 -14.40
N LEU A 165 2.11 4.54 -14.64
CA LEU A 165 2.71 4.97 -15.90
C LEU A 165 3.22 3.76 -16.67
N ALA A 166 2.76 3.57 -17.90
CA ALA A 166 3.14 2.44 -18.76
C ALA A 166 4.66 2.32 -19.01
N GLU A 167 5.41 3.40 -18.86
CA GLU A 167 6.87 3.39 -18.96
C GLU A 167 7.58 2.69 -17.78
N ASN A 168 6.83 2.38 -16.71
CA ASN A 168 7.33 1.77 -15.49
C ASN A 168 6.83 0.33 -15.30
N ASP A 169 6.02 -0.18 -16.22
CA ASP A 169 5.46 -1.54 -16.22
C ASP A 169 6.44 -2.58 -16.80
#